data_95d61fa1f21b48a3ce0f7cdfc07d8747
#
_entry.id   95d61fa1f21b48a3ce0f7cdfc07d8747
#
_cell.length_a   1.000
_cell.length_b   1.000
_cell.length_c   1.000
_cell.angle_alpha   90.00
_cell.angle_beta   90.00
_cell.angle_gamma   90.00
#
_symmetry.space_group_name_H-M   'P 1'
#
loop_
_entity.id
_entity.type
_entity.pdbx_description
1 polymer ?
#
loop_
_entity_poly.entity_id
_entity_poly.type
_entity_poly.pdbx_seq_one_letter_code
_entity_poly.pdbx_strand_id
1 'polypeptide(L)'
;KKKEIRVNQWSSLGFPLLVFESETRGGILPTGRHTADAKKSGVLFSVHLKATMMKVSDPIIFGHVLRTYFQEVFQRHDATFESLGIDANDGLENLLGDLEQLPEDQAASIRKEIETAMEQGPSLAMVNSDKGITNLHVPSDIIIDASMPAMIRNSGRMWNAQGKPQDTKAVIPDSSYAGVYQATIDDCKENGALDPKTMGTVPNVGLMAQKAEEYGSHDKTFEIADPGTVRVVDQHSGEVLMEHAVSAGDIWRMCQVKDKPVRNWVELAVERARLSNTPAVFWLD
;
A
#
# COMPACT_ATOMS: atom_id res chain seq x y z
N LYS A 1 6.19 24.00 -11.42
CA LYS A 1 5.44 24.56 -10.26
C LYS A 1 6.19 24.15 -8.99
N LYS A 2 6.20 25.03 -7.95
CA LYS A 2 6.79 24.70 -6.66
C LYS A 2 5.69 24.30 -5.70
N LYS A 3 5.82 23.15 -5.03
CA LYS A 3 4.95 22.74 -3.93
C LYS A 3 5.70 22.95 -2.63
N GLU A 4 5.10 23.70 -1.70
CA GLU A 4 5.68 24.04 -0.42
C GLU A 4 4.88 23.41 0.69
N ILE A 5 5.54 22.68 1.56
CA ILE A 5 4.96 22.09 2.76
C ILE A 5 5.46 22.87 3.96
N ARG A 6 4.55 23.46 4.73
CA ARG A 6 4.88 24.22 5.93
C ARG A 6 4.63 23.37 7.17
N VAL A 7 5.64 23.24 8.01
CA VAL A 7 5.61 22.47 9.26
C VAL A 7 5.65 23.38 10.47
N ASN A 8 4.83 23.10 11.48
CA ASN A 8 4.53 24.02 12.59
C ASN A 8 5.46 23.93 13.79
N GLN A 9 6.34 22.96 13.88
CA GLN A 9 7.34 22.90 14.98
C GLN A 9 8.47 21.95 14.63
N TRP A 10 9.70 22.47 14.66
CA TRP A 10 10.91 21.66 14.82
C TRP A 10 11.30 21.67 16.27
N SER A 11 11.45 20.51 16.88
CA SER A 11 12.22 20.42 18.10
C SER A 11 13.70 20.65 17.74
N SER A 12 14.40 21.41 18.54
CA SER A 12 15.81 21.79 18.37
C SER A 12 16.82 20.63 18.44
N LEU A 13 16.34 19.40 18.38
CA LEU A 13 17.14 18.19 18.34
C LEU A 13 17.12 17.69 16.89
N GLY A 14 18.23 17.94 16.16
CA GLY A 14 18.41 17.63 14.75
C GLY A 14 18.36 16.14 14.44
N PHE A 15 17.17 15.56 14.39
CA PHE A 15 16.95 14.25 13.81
C PHE A 15 16.54 14.40 12.34
N PRO A 16 17.14 13.62 11.45
CA PRO A 16 16.78 13.66 10.04
C PRO A 16 15.34 13.24 9.84
N LEU A 17 14.64 14.00 9.02
CA LEU A 17 13.35 13.61 8.48
C LEU A 17 13.57 12.42 7.55
N LEU A 18 12.87 11.30 7.78
CA LEU A 18 12.90 10.19 6.87
C LEU A 18 11.95 10.50 5.70
N VAL A 19 12.53 10.81 4.55
CA VAL A 19 11.84 10.92 3.28
C VAL A 19 11.98 9.58 2.57
N PHE A 20 10.87 8.90 2.36
CA PHE A 20 10.86 7.72 1.51
C PHE A 20 10.43 8.14 0.11
N GLU A 21 11.34 8.10 -0.83
CA GLU A 21 11.02 8.17 -2.25
C GLU A 21 10.53 6.79 -2.70
N SER A 22 9.27 6.70 -3.10
CA SER A 22 8.88 5.57 -3.93
C SER A 22 9.35 5.88 -5.35
N GLU A 23 10.33 5.16 -5.85
CA GLU A 23 10.76 5.26 -7.26
C GLU A 23 9.69 4.67 -8.18
N THR A 24 8.63 5.42 -8.42
CA THR A 24 7.80 5.21 -9.61
C THR A 24 8.34 6.09 -10.72
N ARG A 25 9.47 5.72 -11.31
CA ARG A 25 9.93 6.36 -12.54
C ARG A 25 8.91 6.10 -13.63
N GLY A 26 8.14 7.13 -13.96
CA GLY A 26 7.29 7.18 -15.14
C GLY A 26 5.95 6.49 -15.03
N GLY A 27 5.17 6.79 -14.00
CA GLY A 27 3.72 6.91 -14.09
C GLY A 27 2.86 5.70 -14.43
N ILE A 28 3.39 4.53 -14.64
CA ILE A 28 2.60 3.32 -14.83
C ILE A 28 3.36 2.17 -14.16
N LEU A 29 2.86 1.73 -13.02
CA LEU A 29 3.27 0.44 -12.48
C LEU A 29 3.11 -0.60 -13.61
N PRO A 30 4.05 -1.53 -13.79
CA PRO A 30 3.94 -2.57 -14.82
C PRO A 30 2.80 -3.57 -14.52
N THR A 31 1.76 -3.11 -13.85
CA THR A 31 0.58 -3.89 -13.43
C THR A 31 -0.12 -4.52 -14.62
N GLY A 32 -0.25 -3.79 -15.74
CA GLY A 32 -0.81 -4.33 -16.97
C GLY A 32 -0.03 -5.53 -17.54
N ARG A 33 1.30 -5.54 -17.38
CA ARG A 33 2.12 -6.69 -17.73
C ARG A 33 1.87 -7.87 -16.79
N HIS A 34 1.71 -7.60 -15.50
CA HIS A 34 1.47 -8.64 -14.50
C HIS A 34 0.07 -9.24 -14.57
N THR A 35 -0.95 -8.44 -14.90
CA THR A 35 -2.32 -8.93 -15.15
C THR A 35 -2.36 -9.81 -16.40
N ALA A 36 -1.72 -9.37 -17.50
CA ALA A 36 -1.62 -10.17 -18.72
C ALA A 36 -0.91 -11.51 -18.49
N ASP A 37 0.18 -11.50 -17.72
CA ASP A 37 0.93 -12.71 -17.40
C ASP A 37 0.14 -13.65 -16.48
N ALA A 38 -0.56 -13.14 -15.46
CA ALA A 38 -1.42 -13.95 -14.59
C ALA A 38 -2.54 -14.64 -15.42
N LYS A 39 -3.17 -13.89 -16.32
CA LYS A 39 -4.17 -14.44 -17.24
C LYS A 39 -3.61 -15.54 -18.14
N LYS A 40 -2.45 -15.29 -18.76
CA LYS A 40 -1.78 -16.27 -19.63
C LYS A 40 -1.39 -17.55 -18.88
N SER A 41 -0.96 -17.41 -17.63
CA SER A 41 -0.52 -18.53 -16.79
C SER A 41 -1.69 -19.25 -16.10
N GLY A 42 -2.92 -18.74 -16.17
CA GLY A 42 -4.09 -19.31 -15.52
C GLY A 42 -4.05 -19.28 -13.99
N VAL A 43 -3.32 -18.32 -13.41
CA VAL A 43 -3.19 -18.14 -11.98
C VAL A 43 -4.01 -16.93 -11.51
N LEU A 44 -4.31 -16.87 -10.20
CA LEU A 44 -4.94 -15.70 -9.61
C LEU A 44 -4.00 -14.50 -9.66
N PHE A 45 -4.57 -13.32 -9.83
CA PHE A 45 -3.88 -12.05 -9.61
C PHE A 45 -4.21 -11.53 -8.22
N SER A 46 -3.19 -11.08 -7.49
CA SER A 46 -3.34 -10.48 -6.16
C SER A 46 -2.32 -9.37 -5.96
N VAL A 47 -2.77 -8.24 -5.45
CA VAL A 47 -1.90 -7.14 -5.02
C VAL A 47 -1.73 -7.17 -3.51
N HIS A 48 -0.51 -6.96 -3.03
CA HIS A 48 -0.15 -6.97 -1.62
C HIS A 48 0.51 -5.65 -1.25
N LEU A 49 -0.13 -4.92 -0.37
CA LEU A 49 0.23 -3.56 0.05
C LEU A 49 -0.05 -3.38 1.55
N LYS A 50 0.43 -2.30 2.12
CA LYS A 50 0.01 -1.81 3.43
C LYS A 50 -0.98 -0.66 3.26
N ALA A 51 -2.12 -0.92 2.60
CA ALA A 51 -3.12 0.09 2.23
C ALA A 51 -4.14 0.39 3.34
N THR A 52 -3.88 -0.06 4.57
CA THR A 52 -4.72 0.16 5.74
C THR A 52 -3.95 0.86 6.86
N MET A 53 -4.64 1.46 7.81
CA MET A 53 -4.15 2.10 9.02
C MET A 53 -3.21 3.28 8.78
N MET A 54 -2.20 3.16 7.94
CA MET A 54 -1.13 4.15 7.78
C MET A 54 -1.45 5.22 6.75
N LYS A 55 -2.34 4.97 5.78
CA LYS A 55 -2.77 5.93 4.73
C LYS A 55 -1.61 6.70 4.07
N VAL A 56 -0.51 6.03 3.81
CA VAL A 56 0.66 6.61 3.13
C VAL A 56 0.59 6.38 1.61
N SER A 57 1.67 5.98 0.95
CA SER A 57 1.70 5.78 -0.51
C SER A 57 0.81 4.64 -1.01
N ASP A 58 0.60 3.61 -0.22
CA ASP A 58 -0.02 2.37 -0.67
C ASP A 58 -1.48 2.51 -1.14
N PRO A 59 -2.35 3.35 -0.55
CA PRO A 59 -3.66 3.64 -1.13
C PRO A 59 -3.59 4.25 -2.52
N ILE A 60 -2.62 5.13 -2.78
CA ILE A 60 -2.40 5.73 -4.10
C ILE A 60 -1.94 4.65 -5.09
N ILE A 61 -1.00 3.80 -4.68
CA ILE A 61 -0.52 2.67 -5.48
C ILE A 61 -1.68 1.70 -5.77
N PHE A 62 -2.54 1.44 -4.80
CA PHE A 62 -3.73 0.61 -4.97
C PHE A 62 -4.68 1.20 -6.03
N GLY A 63 -4.92 2.51 -5.99
CA GLY A 63 -5.71 3.20 -7.01
C GLY A 63 -5.13 3.05 -8.42
N HIS A 64 -3.81 3.12 -8.58
CA HIS A 64 -3.15 2.84 -9.86
C HIS A 64 -3.35 1.39 -10.32
N VAL A 65 -3.31 0.42 -9.42
CA VAL A 65 -3.62 -0.99 -9.75
C VAL A 65 -5.06 -1.12 -10.22
N LEU A 66 -6.01 -0.51 -9.52
CA LEU A 66 -7.43 -0.53 -9.89
C LEU A 66 -7.67 0.08 -11.27
N ARG A 67 -7.12 1.28 -11.52
CA ARG A 67 -7.19 1.95 -12.83
C ARG A 67 -6.58 1.11 -13.95
N THR A 68 -5.50 0.41 -13.68
CA THR A 68 -4.84 -0.45 -14.67
C THR A 68 -5.67 -1.72 -14.96
N TYR A 69 -6.24 -2.33 -13.94
CA TYR A 69 -7.06 -3.54 -14.10
C TYR A 69 -8.35 -3.24 -14.88
N PHE A 70 -8.99 -2.12 -14.59
CA PHE A 70 -10.22 -1.64 -15.23
C PHE A 70 -9.97 -0.52 -16.25
N GLN A 71 -8.84 -0.53 -16.93
CA GLN A 71 -8.36 0.59 -17.77
C GLN A 71 -9.42 1.08 -18.77
N GLU A 72 -10.09 0.17 -19.48
CA GLU A 72 -11.09 0.54 -20.48
C GLU A 72 -12.32 1.20 -19.86
N VAL A 73 -12.74 0.74 -18.68
CA VAL A 73 -13.87 1.32 -17.94
C VAL A 73 -13.53 2.73 -17.49
N PHE A 74 -12.36 2.94 -16.88
CA PHE A 74 -11.93 4.27 -16.46
C PHE A 74 -11.77 5.23 -17.64
N GLN A 75 -11.19 4.79 -18.75
CA GLN A 75 -11.03 5.63 -19.95
C GLN A 75 -12.38 6.03 -20.56
N ARG A 76 -13.37 5.13 -20.56
CA ARG A 76 -14.69 5.37 -21.16
C ARG A 76 -15.56 6.27 -20.29
N HIS A 77 -15.45 6.15 -18.98
CA HIS A 77 -16.31 6.82 -18.00
C HIS A 77 -15.59 7.88 -17.16
N ASP A 78 -14.40 8.33 -17.59
CA ASP A 78 -13.54 9.26 -16.83
C ASP A 78 -14.31 10.53 -16.38
N ALA A 79 -14.99 11.19 -17.31
CA ALA A 79 -15.80 12.38 -17.00
C ALA A 79 -16.96 12.10 -16.04
N THR A 80 -17.55 10.92 -16.11
CA THR A 80 -18.63 10.50 -15.19
C THR A 80 -18.05 10.28 -13.79
N PHE A 81 -16.94 9.57 -13.69
CA PHE A 81 -16.27 9.29 -12.43
C PHE A 81 -15.76 10.57 -11.76
N GLU A 82 -15.20 11.50 -12.55
CA GLU A 82 -14.81 12.82 -12.04
C GLU A 82 -16.02 13.61 -11.50
N SER A 83 -17.15 13.61 -12.21
CA SER A 83 -18.37 14.30 -11.78
C SER A 83 -18.98 13.74 -10.48
N LEU A 84 -18.81 12.45 -10.21
CA LEU A 84 -19.23 11.76 -8.99
C LEU A 84 -18.20 11.89 -7.85
N GLY A 85 -16.99 12.38 -8.14
CA GLY A 85 -15.90 12.44 -7.17
C GLY A 85 -15.32 11.07 -6.84
N ILE A 86 -15.44 10.10 -7.75
CA ILE A 86 -14.91 8.73 -7.54
C ILE A 86 -13.38 8.76 -7.50
N ASP A 87 -12.82 8.35 -6.37
CA ASP A 87 -11.39 8.12 -6.21
C ASP A 87 -11.07 6.62 -6.26
N ALA A 88 -10.27 6.22 -7.24
CA ALA A 88 -9.81 4.83 -7.38
C ALA A 88 -9.03 4.34 -6.13
N ASN A 89 -8.47 5.27 -5.35
CA ASN A 89 -7.75 4.95 -4.13
C ASN A 89 -8.66 4.35 -3.04
N ASP A 90 -9.96 4.56 -3.14
CA ASP A 90 -10.96 4.04 -2.21
C ASP A 90 -11.46 2.62 -2.55
N GLY A 91 -11.09 2.11 -3.72
CA GLY A 91 -11.37 0.74 -4.13
C GLY A 91 -12.65 0.55 -4.95
N LEU A 92 -12.84 -0.68 -5.41
CA LEU A 92 -13.96 -1.05 -6.27
C LEU A 92 -15.31 -0.98 -5.53
N GLU A 93 -15.35 -1.28 -4.24
CA GLU A 93 -16.60 -1.24 -3.45
C GLU A 93 -17.17 0.17 -3.40
N ASN A 94 -16.34 1.17 -3.11
CA ASN A 94 -16.75 2.57 -3.11
C ASN A 94 -17.18 3.02 -4.51
N LEU A 95 -16.42 2.67 -5.54
CA LEU A 95 -16.80 2.96 -6.92
C LEU A 95 -18.20 2.42 -7.23
N LEU A 96 -18.47 1.15 -6.92
CA LEU A 96 -19.78 0.54 -7.15
C LEU A 96 -20.91 1.20 -6.36
N GLY A 97 -20.62 1.66 -5.12
CA GLY A 97 -21.56 2.41 -4.29
C GLY A 97 -21.85 3.79 -4.86
N ASP A 98 -20.84 4.51 -5.32
CA ASP A 98 -21.01 5.85 -5.90
C ASP A 98 -21.81 5.84 -7.20
N LEU A 99 -21.81 4.72 -7.95
CA LEU A 99 -22.66 4.57 -9.13
C LEU A 99 -24.16 4.66 -8.80
N GLU A 100 -24.59 4.46 -7.55
CA GLU A 100 -25.99 4.62 -7.14
C GLU A 100 -26.51 6.07 -7.25
N GLN A 101 -25.61 7.02 -7.40
CA GLN A 101 -25.95 8.42 -7.64
C GLN A 101 -26.37 8.67 -9.10
N LEU A 102 -26.13 7.75 -10.00
CA LEU A 102 -26.50 7.83 -11.43
C LEU A 102 -27.93 7.29 -11.68
N PRO A 103 -28.54 7.67 -12.82
CA PRO A 103 -29.72 6.96 -13.34
C PRO A 103 -29.43 5.46 -13.46
N GLU A 104 -30.41 4.62 -13.10
CA GLU A 104 -30.24 3.16 -12.98
C GLU A 104 -29.72 2.50 -14.28
N ASP A 105 -30.15 2.97 -15.45
CA ASP A 105 -29.69 2.46 -16.74
C ASP A 105 -28.21 2.73 -16.99
N GLN A 106 -27.71 3.91 -16.59
CA GLN A 106 -26.29 4.24 -16.67
C GLN A 106 -25.48 3.44 -15.66
N ALA A 107 -25.91 3.39 -14.39
CA ALA A 107 -25.27 2.61 -13.36
C ALA A 107 -25.16 1.12 -13.76
N ALA A 108 -26.25 0.53 -14.25
CA ALA A 108 -26.29 -0.85 -14.71
C ALA A 108 -25.35 -1.11 -15.90
N SER A 109 -25.25 -0.14 -16.84
CA SER A 109 -24.31 -0.25 -17.96
C SER A 109 -22.86 -0.31 -17.48
N ILE A 110 -22.47 0.57 -16.57
CA ILE A 110 -21.09 0.64 -16.03
C ILE A 110 -20.79 -0.62 -15.21
N ARG A 111 -21.71 -1.07 -14.34
CA ARG A 111 -21.55 -2.32 -13.59
C ARG A 111 -21.31 -3.51 -14.50
N LYS A 112 -22.08 -3.62 -15.61
CA LYS A 112 -21.89 -4.68 -16.60
C LYS A 112 -20.53 -4.61 -17.30
N GLU A 113 -20.00 -3.42 -17.55
CA GLU A 113 -18.68 -3.26 -18.13
C GLU A 113 -17.58 -3.68 -17.13
N ILE A 114 -17.75 -3.37 -15.84
CA ILE A 114 -16.86 -3.83 -14.77
C ILE A 114 -16.87 -5.36 -14.67
N GLU A 115 -18.06 -5.99 -14.66
CA GLU A 115 -18.22 -7.45 -14.66
C GLU A 115 -17.53 -8.08 -15.88
N THR A 116 -17.74 -7.50 -17.06
CA THR A 116 -17.09 -7.95 -18.30
C THR A 116 -15.57 -7.85 -18.21
N ALA A 117 -15.05 -6.77 -17.64
CA ALA A 117 -13.61 -6.60 -17.43
C ALA A 117 -13.06 -7.65 -16.46
N MET A 118 -13.81 -8.00 -15.41
CA MET A 118 -13.41 -9.07 -14.48
C MET A 118 -13.43 -10.45 -15.15
N GLU A 119 -14.43 -10.73 -15.99
CA GLU A 119 -14.51 -11.99 -16.76
C GLU A 119 -13.38 -12.11 -17.79
N GLN A 120 -13.02 -11.00 -18.42
CA GLN A 120 -11.99 -10.96 -19.45
C GLN A 120 -10.57 -10.81 -18.86
N GLY A 121 -10.45 -10.34 -17.63
CA GLY A 121 -9.18 -10.20 -16.91
C GLY A 121 -8.61 -11.53 -16.40
N PRO A 122 -7.50 -11.50 -15.64
CA PRO A 122 -7.11 -12.63 -14.82
C PRO A 122 -8.08 -12.78 -13.65
N SER A 123 -8.33 -14.02 -13.21
CA SER A 123 -9.12 -14.24 -12.00
C SER A 123 -8.44 -13.58 -10.81
N LEU A 124 -9.21 -12.88 -9.98
CA LEU A 124 -8.72 -12.20 -8.80
C LEU A 124 -8.69 -13.13 -7.58
N ALA A 125 -7.69 -12.94 -6.72
CA ALA A 125 -7.71 -13.56 -5.41
C ALA A 125 -8.85 -12.97 -4.55
N MET A 126 -9.52 -13.83 -3.79
CA MET A 126 -10.67 -13.45 -2.98
C MET A 126 -10.24 -13.09 -1.55
N VAL A 127 -10.84 -12.03 -1.03
CA VAL A 127 -10.86 -11.72 0.40
C VAL A 127 -12.02 -12.47 1.07
N ASN A 128 -13.17 -12.50 0.41
CA ASN A 128 -14.33 -13.26 0.86
C ASN A 128 -15.05 -13.87 -0.34
N SER A 129 -14.85 -15.17 -0.56
CA SER A 129 -15.44 -15.90 -1.70
C SER A 129 -16.98 -15.98 -1.63
N ASP A 130 -17.54 -16.10 -0.42
CA ASP A 130 -19.00 -16.23 -0.23
C ASP A 130 -19.75 -14.94 -0.59
N LYS A 131 -19.08 -13.80 -0.40
CA LYS A 131 -19.62 -12.46 -0.72
C LYS A 131 -19.17 -11.89 -2.05
N GLY A 132 -18.30 -12.60 -2.78
CA GLY A 132 -17.74 -12.11 -4.03
C GLY A 132 -16.71 -10.95 -3.85
N ILE A 133 -16.21 -10.72 -2.62
CA ILE A 133 -15.26 -9.65 -2.34
C ILE A 133 -13.87 -10.09 -2.77
N THR A 134 -13.33 -9.42 -3.76
CA THR A 134 -11.97 -9.66 -4.27
C THR A 134 -10.94 -8.77 -3.60
N ASN A 135 -9.69 -9.08 -3.86
CA ASN A 135 -8.52 -8.30 -3.44
C ASN A 135 -8.52 -6.82 -3.94
N LEU A 136 -9.37 -6.45 -4.91
CA LEU A 136 -9.49 -5.08 -5.43
C LEU A 136 -10.70 -4.29 -4.90
N HIS A 137 -11.52 -4.88 -4.04
CA HIS A 137 -12.74 -4.21 -3.55
C HIS A 137 -12.44 -3.12 -2.52
N VAL A 138 -11.66 -3.45 -1.49
CA VAL A 138 -11.44 -2.57 -0.34
C VAL A 138 -9.94 -2.47 -0.02
N PRO A 139 -9.33 -1.29 -0.17
CA PRO A 139 -7.91 -1.13 0.13
C PRO A 139 -7.57 -1.44 1.60
N SER A 140 -8.47 -1.19 2.54
CA SER A 140 -8.26 -1.50 3.96
C SER A 140 -8.22 -3.01 4.26
N ASP A 141 -8.66 -3.86 3.33
CA ASP A 141 -8.54 -5.32 3.45
C ASP A 141 -7.14 -5.81 3.00
N ILE A 142 -6.33 -4.93 2.42
CA ILE A 142 -4.98 -5.23 1.96
C ILE A 142 -3.99 -4.98 3.08
N ILE A 143 -3.56 -6.06 3.74
CA ILE A 143 -2.59 -6.03 4.83
C ILE A 143 -1.48 -7.02 4.51
N ILE A 144 -0.39 -6.53 3.91
CA ILE A 144 0.71 -7.36 3.40
C ILE A 144 1.36 -8.21 4.50
N ASP A 145 1.46 -7.69 5.71
CA ASP A 145 2.02 -8.38 6.89
C ASP A 145 1.21 -9.63 7.28
N ALA A 146 -0.06 -9.71 6.90
CA ALA A 146 -0.92 -10.88 7.11
C ALA A 146 -1.06 -11.73 5.85
N SER A 147 -1.25 -11.11 4.68
CA SER A 147 -1.54 -11.81 3.43
C SER A 147 -0.33 -12.57 2.88
N MET A 148 0.86 -11.98 2.91
CA MET A 148 2.06 -12.65 2.40
C MET A 148 2.52 -13.84 3.25
N PRO A 149 2.61 -13.77 4.59
CA PRO A 149 2.89 -14.95 5.39
C PRO A 149 1.87 -16.08 5.20
N ALA A 150 0.58 -15.75 5.07
CA ALA A 150 -0.45 -16.75 4.79
C ALA A 150 -0.27 -17.40 3.41
N MET A 151 0.02 -16.61 2.39
CA MET A 151 0.29 -17.11 1.04
C MET A 151 1.54 -17.98 0.98
N ILE A 152 2.65 -17.56 1.59
CA ILE A 152 3.90 -18.34 1.65
C ILE A 152 3.64 -19.70 2.33
N ARG A 153 2.94 -19.69 3.47
CA ARG A 153 2.58 -20.91 4.20
C ARG A 153 1.67 -21.85 3.40
N ASN A 154 0.87 -21.31 2.49
CA ASN A 154 0.01 -22.06 1.58
C ASN A 154 0.69 -22.38 0.23
N SER A 155 2.00 -22.35 0.16
CA SER A 155 2.79 -22.67 -1.04
C SER A 155 2.43 -21.77 -2.25
N GLY A 156 2.22 -20.49 -2.01
CA GLY A 156 1.92 -19.51 -3.06
C GLY A 156 0.46 -19.49 -3.56
N ARG A 157 -0.47 -20.03 -2.76
CA ARG A 157 -1.89 -20.11 -3.12
C ARG A 157 -2.76 -19.18 -2.29
N MET A 158 -3.77 -18.65 -2.94
CA MET A 158 -4.87 -17.90 -2.32
C MET A 158 -6.21 -18.50 -2.73
N TRP A 159 -7.29 -17.97 -2.18
CA TRP A 159 -8.66 -18.45 -2.45
C TRP A 159 -9.17 -17.89 -3.78
N ASN A 160 -9.77 -18.76 -4.59
CA ASN A 160 -10.52 -18.37 -5.79
C ASN A 160 -12.00 -18.10 -5.47
N ALA A 161 -12.77 -17.70 -6.49
CA ALA A 161 -14.21 -17.41 -6.34
C ALA A 161 -15.04 -18.61 -5.83
N GLN A 162 -14.55 -19.83 -5.97
CA GLN A 162 -15.21 -21.04 -5.46
C GLN A 162 -14.72 -21.44 -4.05
N GLY A 163 -13.97 -20.56 -3.37
CA GLY A 163 -13.40 -20.81 -2.05
C GLY A 163 -12.35 -21.92 -2.03
N LYS A 164 -11.68 -22.19 -3.15
CA LYS A 164 -10.63 -23.21 -3.27
C LYS A 164 -9.26 -22.59 -3.42
N PRO A 165 -8.21 -23.20 -2.84
CA PRO A 165 -6.83 -22.75 -3.04
C PRO A 165 -6.42 -22.86 -4.52
N GLN A 166 -5.87 -21.79 -5.07
CA GLN A 166 -5.36 -21.72 -6.44
C GLN A 166 -4.03 -20.98 -6.47
N ASP A 167 -3.12 -21.41 -7.34
CA ASP A 167 -1.84 -20.75 -7.54
C ASP A 167 -2.04 -19.27 -7.86
N THR A 168 -1.22 -18.42 -7.27
CA THR A 168 -1.44 -16.97 -7.29
C THR A 168 -0.18 -16.23 -7.65
N LYS A 169 -0.32 -15.27 -8.53
CA LYS A 169 0.71 -14.26 -8.79
C LYS A 169 0.52 -13.10 -7.81
N ALA A 170 1.37 -13.05 -6.79
CA ALA A 170 1.43 -11.93 -5.85
C ALA A 170 2.25 -10.78 -6.46
N VAL A 171 1.66 -9.61 -6.53
CA VAL A 171 2.34 -8.38 -6.94
C VAL A 171 2.52 -7.50 -5.72
N ILE A 172 3.77 -7.10 -5.45
CA ILE A 172 4.16 -6.22 -4.35
C ILE A 172 4.72 -4.94 -4.98
N PRO A 173 3.90 -3.92 -5.23
CA PRO A 173 4.34 -2.71 -5.91
C PRO A 173 5.26 -1.83 -5.05
N ASP A 174 5.07 -1.81 -3.74
CA ASP A 174 5.92 -1.06 -2.82
C ASP A 174 7.23 -1.83 -2.58
N SER A 175 8.34 -1.27 -3.06
CA SER A 175 9.67 -1.87 -2.96
C SER A 175 10.16 -2.07 -1.53
N SER A 176 9.63 -1.32 -0.55
CA SER A 176 9.97 -1.48 0.86
C SER A 176 9.58 -2.85 1.44
N TYR A 177 8.64 -3.56 0.82
CA TYR A 177 8.21 -4.89 1.26
C TYR A 177 8.75 -6.03 0.38
N ALA A 178 8.98 -5.77 -0.90
CA ALA A 178 9.29 -6.82 -1.87
C ALA A 178 10.54 -7.64 -1.50
N GLY A 179 11.60 -6.96 -1.07
CA GLY A 179 12.86 -7.60 -0.69
C GLY A 179 12.75 -8.53 0.52
N VAL A 180 11.97 -8.14 1.54
CA VAL A 180 11.73 -8.93 2.75
C VAL A 180 11.04 -10.26 2.42
N TYR A 181 9.99 -10.20 1.62
CA TYR A 181 9.26 -11.43 1.25
C TYR A 181 10.01 -12.28 0.24
N GLN A 182 10.79 -11.69 -0.66
CA GLN A 182 11.68 -12.47 -1.54
C GLN A 182 12.71 -13.23 -0.73
N ALA A 183 13.41 -12.58 0.21
CA ALA A 183 14.37 -13.24 1.10
C ALA A 183 13.73 -14.36 1.92
N THR A 184 12.52 -14.15 2.44
CA THR A 184 11.77 -15.18 3.17
C THR A 184 11.44 -16.39 2.30
N ILE A 185 11.02 -16.16 1.04
CA ILE A 185 10.73 -17.25 0.11
C ILE A 185 12.00 -18.02 -0.25
N ASP A 186 13.10 -17.35 -0.46
CA ASP A 186 14.37 -17.97 -0.83
C ASP A 186 14.93 -18.79 0.35
N ASP A 187 14.83 -18.27 1.58
CA ASP A 187 15.15 -19.04 2.79
C ASP A 187 14.28 -20.30 2.93
N CYS A 188 12.97 -20.19 2.72
CA CYS A 188 12.07 -21.34 2.76
C CYS A 188 12.36 -22.37 1.66
N LYS A 189 12.85 -21.95 0.49
CA LYS A 189 13.28 -22.87 -0.57
C LYS A 189 14.56 -23.63 -0.22
N GLU A 190 15.48 -22.95 0.44
CA GLU A 190 16.78 -23.52 0.81
C GLU A 190 16.70 -24.40 2.07
N ASN A 191 16.02 -23.91 3.10
CA ASN A 191 16.03 -24.48 4.44
C ASN A 191 14.71 -25.18 4.83
N GLY A 192 13.68 -25.09 3.99
CA GLY A 192 12.34 -25.63 4.27
C GLY A 192 11.42 -24.60 4.94
N ALA A 193 10.19 -25.01 5.15
CA ALA A 193 9.18 -24.15 5.77
C ALA A 193 9.54 -23.81 7.22
N LEU A 194 9.32 -22.57 7.61
CA LEU A 194 9.48 -22.13 9.00
C LEU A 194 8.50 -22.89 9.91
N ASP A 195 9.03 -23.53 10.96
CA ASP A 195 8.22 -24.23 11.96
C ASP A 195 7.93 -23.30 13.15
N PRO A 196 6.67 -22.95 13.40
CA PRO A 196 6.27 -22.09 14.53
C PRO A 196 6.74 -22.61 15.90
N LYS A 197 7.00 -23.93 16.03
CA LYS A 197 7.49 -24.53 17.27
C LYS A 197 8.96 -24.23 17.54
N THR A 198 9.73 -24.00 16.49
CA THR A 198 11.19 -23.79 16.58
C THR A 198 11.63 -22.36 16.31
N MET A 199 10.76 -21.53 15.74
CA MET A 199 11.06 -20.12 15.45
C MET A 199 11.29 -19.27 16.68
N GLY A 200 10.77 -19.67 17.84
CA GLY A 200 10.72 -18.83 19.03
C GLY A 200 9.73 -17.66 18.87
N THR A 201 9.65 -16.86 19.91
CA THR A 201 8.79 -15.67 19.92
C THR A 201 9.66 -14.44 20.08
N VAL A 202 9.58 -13.53 19.12
CA VAL A 202 10.21 -12.21 19.21
C VAL A 202 9.16 -11.21 19.65
N PRO A 203 9.29 -10.60 20.84
CA PRO A 203 8.35 -9.55 21.27
C PRO A 203 8.41 -8.37 20.33
N ASN A 204 7.29 -8.02 19.72
CA ASN A 204 7.20 -6.85 18.87
C ASN A 204 7.00 -5.61 19.75
N VAL A 205 7.89 -4.64 19.64
CA VAL A 205 7.71 -3.33 20.30
C VAL A 205 6.65 -2.50 19.58
N GLY A 206 6.55 -2.67 18.26
CA GLY A 206 5.61 -1.95 17.41
C GLY A 206 5.93 -0.47 17.26
N LEU A 207 5.32 0.13 16.27
CA LEU A 207 5.38 1.58 16.03
C LEU A 207 4.24 2.35 16.72
N MET A 208 3.39 1.66 17.48
CA MET A 208 2.12 2.16 18.02
C MET A 208 2.24 2.80 19.41
N ALA A 209 3.48 3.01 19.89
CA ALA A 209 3.72 3.71 21.13
C ALA A 209 3.30 5.18 21.01
N GLN A 210 2.35 5.63 21.80
CA GLN A 210 1.89 7.02 21.87
C GLN A 210 1.52 7.66 20.51
N LYS A 211 0.67 7.00 19.72
CA LYS A 211 0.30 7.48 18.38
C LYS A 211 1.53 7.55 17.48
N ALA A 212 1.94 6.41 16.97
CA ALA A 212 3.02 6.32 16.01
C ALA A 212 2.93 7.44 14.97
N GLU A 213 4.05 8.05 14.66
CA GLU A 213 4.12 9.21 13.78
C GLU A 213 3.55 8.94 12.38
N GLU A 214 3.50 7.69 11.98
CA GLU A 214 2.82 7.22 10.77
C GLU A 214 1.37 7.68 10.67
N TYR A 215 0.65 7.75 11.78
CA TYR A 215 -0.72 8.28 11.82
C TYR A 215 -0.79 9.80 11.69
N GLY A 216 0.26 10.50 12.06
CA GLY A 216 0.31 11.96 12.02
C GLY A 216 0.71 12.55 10.67
N SER A 217 1.13 11.72 9.71
CA SER A 217 1.77 12.18 8.46
C SER A 217 0.90 12.02 7.21
N HIS A 218 -0.35 11.59 7.35
CA HIS A 218 -1.24 11.27 6.23
C HIS A 218 -1.58 12.48 5.36
N ASP A 219 -1.65 13.65 5.96
CA ASP A 219 -1.90 14.94 5.29
C ASP A 219 -0.72 15.40 4.41
N LYS A 220 0.42 14.72 4.51
CA LYS A 220 1.65 15.03 3.77
C LYS A 220 1.98 13.99 2.71
N THR A 221 1.03 13.11 2.40
CA THR A 221 1.15 12.10 1.34
C THR A 221 0.27 12.51 0.17
N PHE A 222 0.85 12.63 -1.03
CA PHE A 222 0.14 13.03 -2.23
C PHE A 222 0.89 12.63 -3.49
N GLU A 223 0.17 12.46 -4.59
CA GLU A 223 0.74 12.27 -5.91
C GLU A 223 1.12 13.62 -6.55
N ILE A 224 2.23 13.64 -7.27
CA ILE A 224 2.74 14.82 -7.96
C ILE A 224 2.05 14.93 -9.32
N ALA A 225 1.27 15.99 -9.52
CA ALA A 225 0.56 16.21 -10.77
C ALA A 225 1.47 16.71 -11.91
N ASP A 226 2.45 17.58 -11.61
CA ASP A 226 3.35 18.20 -12.59
C ASP A 226 4.81 18.11 -12.11
N PRO A 227 5.79 17.96 -13.00
CA PRO A 227 7.20 18.03 -12.63
C PRO A 227 7.54 19.35 -11.92
N GLY A 228 8.41 19.29 -10.93
CA GLY A 228 8.76 20.47 -10.16
C GLY A 228 9.70 20.21 -9.01
N THR A 229 9.49 20.92 -7.92
CA THR A 229 10.27 20.81 -6.70
C THR A 229 9.35 20.80 -5.51
N VAL A 230 9.51 19.81 -4.62
CA VAL A 230 8.89 19.81 -3.30
C VAL A 230 9.87 20.38 -2.29
N ARG A 231 9.39 21.30 -1.46
CA ARG A 231 10.16 21.93 -0.39
C ARG A 231 9.48 21.72 0.95
N VAL A 232 10.27 21.37 1.94
CA VAL A 232 9.85 21.41 3.35
C VAL A 232 10.42 22.69 3.94
N VAL A 233 9.55 23.55 4.45
CA VAL A 233 9.91 24.89 4.92
C VAL A 233 9.48 25.04 6.37
N ASP A 234 10.36 25.54 7.22
CA ASP A 234 9.98 25.92 8.58
C ASP A 234 9.03 27.12 8.52
N GLN A 235 7.87 26.98 9.16
CA GLN A 235 6.79 27.97 9.06
C GLN A 235 7.15 29.30 9.75
N HIS A 236 8.02 29.27 10.77
CA HIS A 236 8.34 30.44 11.56
C HIS A 236 9.53 31.23 10.98
N SER A 237 10.59 30.51 10.61
CA SER A 237 11.79 31.14 10.06
C SER A 237 11.74 31.35 8.55
N GLY A 238 10.92 30.60 7.83
CA GLY A 238 10.92 30.53 6.38
C GLY A 238 12.12 29.77 5.80
N GLU A 239 12.93 29.11 6.64
CA GLU A 239 14.07 28.32 6.20
C GLU A 239 13.61 27.08 5.41
N VAL A 240 14.29 26.82 4.29
CA VAL A 240 14.09 25.58 3.51
C VAL A 240 14.91 24.48 4.14
N LEU A 241 14.23 23.53 4.77
CA LEU A 241 14.84 22.41 5.48
C LEU A 241 15.24 21.29 4.52
N MET A 242 14.45 21.06 3.49
CA MET A 242 14.66 20.02 2.47
C MET A 242 14.09 20.49 1.13
N GLU A 243 14.76 20.10 0.05
CA GLU A 243 14.31 20.36 -1.31
C GLU A 243 14.61 19.15 -2.19
N HIS A 244 13.60 18.67 -2.92
CA HIS A 244 13.70 17.53 -3.84
C HIS A 244 13.07 17.84 -5.18
N ALA A 245 13.78 17.53 -6.27
CA ALA A 245 13.22 17.51 -7.61
C ALA A 245 12.28 16.31 -7.75
N VAL A 246 11.10 16.53 -8.37
CA VAL A 246 10.08 15.50 -8.54
C VAL A 246 9.52 15.52 -9.95
N SER A 247 9.02 14.37 -10.39
CA SER A 247 8.36 14.17 -11.68
C SER A 247 6.86 14.01 -11.50
N ALA A 248 6.10 14.16 -12.59
CA ALA A 248 4.67 13.82 -12.57
C ALA A 248 4.50 12.32 -12.28
N GLY A 249 3.56 11.97 -11.42
CA GLY A 249 3.28 10.60 -10.99
C GLY A 249 4.16 10.11 -9.82
N ASP A 250 5.14 10.90 -9.37
CA ASP A 250 5.85 10.57 -8.15
C ASP A 250 4.90 10.67 -6.95
N ILE A 251 5.08 9.78 -5.98
CA ILE A 251 4.33 9.83 -4.72
C ILE A 251 5.22 10.41 -3.63
N TRP A 252 4.83 11.58 -3.13
CA TRP A 252 5.46 12.17 -1.97
C TRP A 252 4.84 11.62 -0.70
N ARG A 253 5.67 11.12 0.19
CA ARG A 253 5.26 10.80 1.57
C ARG A 253 6.25 11.38 2.56
N MET A 254 5.76 11.89 3.67
CA MET A 254 6.57 12.51 4.70
C MET A 254 6.06 12.14 6.08
N CYS A 255 6.99 11.77 6.97
CA CYS A 255 6.73 11.56 8.37
C CYS A 255 7.42 12.66 9.20
N GLN A 256 6.69 13.31 10.09
CA GLN A 256 7.25 14.25 11.05
C GLN A 256 7.38 13.58 12.42
N VAL A 257 8.61 13.21 12.79
CA VAL A 257 8.90 12.54 14.05
C VAL A 257 9.00 13.57 15.19
N LYS A 258 8.46 13.23 16.38
CA LYS A 258 8.53 14.03 17.60
C LYS A 258 9.38 13.31 18.64
N ASP A 259 10.05 14.09 19.49
CA ASP A 259 10.93 13.56 20.55
C ASP A 259 10.21 12.62 21.52
N LYS A 260 9.02 13.00 22.00
CA LYS A 260 8.28 12.21 22.98
C LYS A 260 7.93 10.78 22.53
N PRO A 261 7.36 10.56 21.34
CA PRO A 261 7.14 9.21 20.81
C PRO A 261 8.43 8.42 20.60
N VAL A 262 9.53 9.04 20.16
CA VAL A 262 10.81 8.37 19.98
C VAL A 262 11.35 7.88 21.33
N ARG A 263 11.35 8.71 22.36
CA ARG A 263 11.77 8.30 23.71
C ARG A 263 10.93 7.14 24.24
N ASN A 264 9.61 7.24 24.13
CA ASN A 264 8.70 6.17 24.53
C ASN A 264 8.97 4.87 23.79
N TRP A 265 9.23 4.94 22.49
CA TRP A 265 9.58 3.78 21.70
C TRP A 265 10.89 3.11 22.18
N VAL A 266 11.92 3.89 22.44
CA VAL A 266 13.19 3.39 23.00
C VAL A 266 13.00 2.78 24.38
N GLU A 267 12.23 3.42 25.27
CA GLU A 267 11.90 2.89 26.60
C GLU A 267 11.21 1.52 26.49
N LEU A 268 10.21 1.40 25.63
CA LEU A 268 9.53 0.12 25.37
C LEU A 268 10.47 -0.94 24.83
N ALA A 269 11.35 -0.60 23.90
CA ALA A 269 12.34 -1.53 23.36
C ALA A 269 13.28 -2.06 24.45
N VAL A 270 13.78 -1.18 25.31
CA VAL A 270 14.66 -1.53 26.44
C VAL A 270 13.92 -2.41 27.45
N GLU A 271 12.68 -2.06 27.80
CA GLU A 271 11.86 -2.88 28.70
C GLU A 271 11.61 -4.28 28.15
N ARG A 272 11.22 -4.37 26.89
CA ARG A 272 10.99 -5.68 26.22
C ARG A 272 12.25 -6.52 26.13
N ALA A 273 13.40 -5.92 25.82
CA ALA A 273 14.68 -6.62 25.81
C ALA A 273 15.03 -7.20 27.19
N ARG A 274 14.80 -6.44 28.26
CA ARG A 274 15.04 -6.91 29.64
C ARG A 274 14.08 -8.03 30.03
N LEU A 275 12.78 -7.89 29.76
CA LEU A 275 11.76 -8.89 30.13
C LEU A 275 11.94 -10.20 29.37
N SER A 276 12.31 -10.15 28.10
CA SER A 276 12.46 -11.33 27.26
C SER A 276 13.87 -11.93 27.28
N ASN A 277 14.83 -11.21 27.85
CA ASN A 277 16.28 -11.55 27.77
C ASN A 277 16.75 -11.75 26.31
N THR A 278 16.21 -10.93 25.38
CA THR A 278 16.59 -10.93 23.97
C THR A 278 17.10 -9.55 23.58
N PRO A 279 18.00 -9.43 22.59
CA PRO A 279 18.45 -8.12 22.12
C PRO A 279 17.31 -7.34 21.45
N ALA A 280 17.30 -6.03 21.63
CA ALA A 280 16.49 -5.11 20.82
C ALA A 280 17.30 -4.68 19.60
N VAL A 281 16.75 -4.88 18.41
CA VAL A 281 17.38 -4.52 17.13
C VAL A 281 16.58 -3.40 16.50
N PHE A 282 17.24 -2.27 16.22
CA PHE A 282 16.68 -1.15 15.47
C PHE A 282 17.17 -1.26 14.02
N TRP A 283 16.25 -1.28 13.11
CA TRP A 283 16.56 -1.21 11.68
C TRP A 283 16.54 0.27 11.28
N LEU A 284 17.72 0.77 10.94
CA LEU A 284 17.92 2.16 10.52
C LEU A 284 18.47 2.15 9.09
N ASP A 285 18.00 3.09 8.27
CA ASP A 285 18.46 3.31 6.90
C ASP A 285 19.86 3.93 6.87
#